data_e67dcd1f46698afad62fc9247854bf8e
#
_entry.id   e67dcd1f46698afad62fc9247854bf8e
#
_cell.length_a   1.000
_cell.length_b   1.000
_cell.length_c   1.000
_cell.angle_alpha   90.00
_cell.angle_beta   90.00
_cell.angle_gamma   90.00
#
_symmetry.space_group_name_H-M   'P 1'
#
loop_
_entity.id
_entity.type
_entity.pdbx_description
1 polymer ?
#
loop_
_entity_poly.entity_id
_entity_poly.type
_entity_poly.pdbx_seq_one_letter_code
_entity_poly.pdbx_strand_id
1 'polypeptide(L)'
;SAMTNRDDGDVSSYFKNMWFAPAYAVALAFAVSTLRPDAFVFASLFIFFWLISPVIAWKISLPSVKELRELSDKQKLYLRKLSRKIWSFFDAYAGAEDNWLPPDNIQEMPTFTSPTDKLANDGNVTQKPEIVVAHRTSPTNIGLALLSYLAANDFGYIPASHLITRLSNTFGSMARLERYRGHFYNWYDTKTLHPLQNPFYISSVDSGNLAGHLITLKAGLAEQKNRMALTGRLLDGLRDTFELLRDEGNDKYRAQIVDIDRKLSKYEKQAKLTIKQRFDLLHSLVDTLTTLVPITARDEKTLSSFWSNALLSQCNQQLDELANLAPWVLLPGWQNKPNLISELNRNMSLQQVSELSEHLVTTFEEMKKKAGKEDQELLEELEVRVGNASKEAGKRLESFA
;
A
#
# COMPACT_ATOMS: atom_id res chain seq x y z
N SER A 1 17.52 4.92 2.85
CA SER A 1 18.94 5.30 2.73
C SER A 1 19.92 4.11 2.77
N ALA A 2 19.41 2.85 2.67
CA ALA A 2 20.27 1.65 2.65
C ALA A 2 20.63 1.17 1.22
N MET A 3 20.26 1.91 0.19
CA MET A 3 20.60 1.59 -1.21
C MET A 3 21.74 2.41 -1.81
N THR A 4 22.44 3.23 -1.03
CA THR A 4 23.52 4.12 -1.49
C THR A 4 24.92 3.62 -1.20
N ASN A 5 25.10 2.36 -0.77
CA ASN A 5 26.42 1.71 -0.74
C ASN A 5 26.49 0.57 -1.77
N ARG A 6 26.00 0.76 -2.99
CA ARG A 6 26.69 0.17 -4.12
C ARG A 6 27.94 1.02 -4.28
N ASP A 7 29.10 0.42 -4.00
CA ASP A 7 30.35 0.88 -4.61
C ASP A 7 30.01 1.19 -6.06
N ASP A 8 29.95 2.47 -6.41
CA ASP A 8 29.90 2.92 -7.79
C ASP A 8 31.19 2.39 -8.38
N GLY A 9 31.10 1.16 -8.94
CA GLY A 9 32.25 0.34 -9.20
C GLY A 9 33.22 1.12 -10.06
N ASP A 10 34.29 1.56 -9.45
CA ASP A 10 35.44 2.12 -10.16
C ASP A 10 35.78 1.12 -11.28
N VAL A 11 36.11 1.60 -12.43
CA VAL A 11 36.50 0.80 -13.60
C VAL A 11 37.53 -0.28 -13.22
N SER A 12 38.36 -0.03 -12.20
CA SER A 12 39.32 -0.96 -11.63
C SER A 12 38.67 -2.24 -11.08
N SER A 13 37.47 -2.15 -10.51
CA SER A 13 36.69 -3.30 -10.02
C SER A 13 36.30 -4.25 -11.17
N TYR A 14 35.92 -3.70 -12.31
CA TYR A 14 35.62 -4.49 -13.52
C TYR A 14 36.86 -5.18 -14.07
N PHE A 15 38.01 -4.53 -14.08
CA PHE A 15 39.28 -5.17 -14.47
C PHE A 15 39.66 -6.29 -13.49
N LYS A 16 39.47 -6.14 -12.19
CA LYS A 16 39.70 -7.21 -11.21
C LYS A 16 38.77 -8.42 -11.42
N ASN A 17 37.50 -8.18 -11.65
CA ASN A 17 36.52 -9.26 -11.81
C ASN A 17 36.57 -9.94 -13.18
N MET A 18 36.99 -9.20 -14.20
CA MET A 18 37.09 -9.70 -15.60
C MET A 18 38.51 -9.81 -16.08
N TRP A 19 39.49 -9.94 -15.19
CA TRP A 19 40.94 -9.97 -15.53
C TRP A 19 41.32 -11.02 -16.58
N PHE A 20 40.59 -12.14 -16.61
CA PHE A 20 40.80 -13.23 -17.55
C PHE A 20 40.55 -12.81 -19.01
N ALA A 21 39.63 -11.89 -19.29
CA ALA A 21 39.33 -11.49 -20.66
C ALA A 21 40.48 -10.70 -21.32
N PRO A 22 41.06 -9.64 -20.69
CA PRO A 22 42.27 -9.02 -21.21
C PRO A 22 43.46 -9.98 -21.26
N ALA A 23 43.66 -10.84 -20.26
CA ALA A 23 44.76 -11.79 -20.24
C ALA A 23 44.65 -12.80 -21.40
N TYR A 24 43.46 -13.30 -21.67
CA TYR A 24 43.19 -14.18 -22.79
C TYR A 24 43.37 -13.48 -24.14
N ALA A 25 42.96 -12.20 -24.24
CA ALA A 25 43.18 -11.40 -25.44
C ALA A 25 44.68 -11.25 -25.78
N VAL A 26 45.51 -11.00 -24.77
CA VAL A 26 46.96 -10.92 -24.95
C VAL A 26 47.55 -12.27 -25.34
N ALA A 27 47.16 -13.37 -24.68
CA ALA A 27 47.63 -14.71 -25.03
C ALA A 27 47.22 -15.12 -26.46
N LEU A 28 45.99 -14.79 -26.86
CA LEU A 28 45.47 -15.03 -28.21
C LEU A 28 46.25 -14.20 -29.26
N ALA A 29 46.53 -12.90 -28.96
CA ALA A 29 47.32 -12.06 -29.84
C ALA A 29 48.70 -12.64 -30.09
N PHE A 30 49.37 -13.11 -29.03
CA PHE A 30 50.66 -13.76 -29.13
C PHE A 30 50.59 -15.08 -29.96
N ALA A 31 49.64 -15.93 -29.66
CA ALA A 31 49.45 -17.21 -30.37
C ALA A 31 49.17 -16.98 -31.86
N VAL A 32 48.28 -16.06 -32.23
CA VAL A 32 47.93 -15.78 -33.62
C VAL A 32 49.11 -15.15 -34.36
N SER A 33 49.84 -14.21 -33.71
CA SER A 33 51.01 -13.57 -34.36
C SER A 33 52.15 -14.52 -34.65
N THR A 34 52.31 -15.60 -33.86
CA THR A 34 53.37 -16.59 -34.01
C THR A 34 52.98 -17.79 -34.90
N LEU A 35 51.73 -18.27 -34.74
CA LEU A 35 51.28 -19.51 -35.41
C LEU A 35 50.56 -19.28 -36.74
N ARG A 36 49.85 -18.14 -36.87
CA ARG A 36 49.04 -17.80 -38.05
C ARG A 36 49.04 -16.29 -38.31
N PRO A 37 50.18 -15.68 -38.70
CA PRO A 37 50.31 -14.23 -38.92
C PRO A 37 49.34 -13.70 -39.98
N ASP A 38 48.99 -14.52 -40.95
CA ASP A 38 48.00 -14.25 -42.01
C ASP A 38 46.58 -14.01 -41.47
N ALA A 39 46.23 -14.62 -40.34
CA ALA A 39 44.91 -14.44 -39.70
C ALA A 39 44.87 -13.25 -38.70
N PHE A 40 46.03 -12.63 -38.42
CA PHE A 40 46.11 -11.61 -37.37
C PHE A 40 45.16 -10.42 -37.59
N VAL A 41 45.03 -9.97 -38.85
CA VAL A 41 44.12 -8.85 -39.18
C VAL A 41 42.66 -9.15 -38.80
N PHE A 42 42.22 -10.36 -39.10
CA PHE A 42 40.84 -10.77 -38.73
C PHE A 42 40.69 -10.99 -37.22
N ALA A 43 41.69 -11.56 -36.56
CA ALA A 43 41.68 -11.81 -35.13
C ALA A 43 41.77 -10.51 -34.30
N SER A 44 42.42 -9.48 -34.84
CA SER A 44 42.67 -8.20 -34.13
C SER A 44 41.38 -7.53 -33.64
N LEU A 45 40.30 -7.64 -34.42
CA LEU A 45 39.00 -7.09 -34.02
C LEU A 45 38.46 -7.76 -32.74
N PHE A 46 38.53 -9.08 -32.65
CA PHE A 46 38.07 -9.82 -31.47
C PHE A 46 38.98 -9.61 -30.28
N ILE A 47 40.30 -9.61 -30.50
CA ILE A 47 41.31 -9.31 -29.48
C ILE A 47 41.08 -7.92 -28.89
N PHE A 48 40.82 -6.94 -29.72
CA PHE A 48 40.52 -5.58 -29.29
C PHE A 48 39.27 -5.51 -28.41
N PHE A 49 38.16 -6.12 -28.84
CA PHE A 49 36.93 -6.09 -28.03
C PHE A 49 37.09 -6.85 -26.71
N TRP A 50 37.83 -7.94 -26.67
CA TRP A 50 38.11 -8.64 -25.43
C TRP A 50 39.02 -7.84 -24.49
N LEU A 51 40.00 -7.14 -25.04
CA LEU A 51 40.89 -6.28 -24.25
C LEU A 51 40.12 -5.15 -23.55
N ILE A 52 39.16 -4.55 -24.25
CA ILE A 52 38.35 -3.41 -23.71
C ILE A 52 37.05 -3.86 -23.04
N SER A 53 36.76 -5.15 -23.00
CA SER A 53 35.49 -5.66 -22.44
C SER A 53 35.19 -5.23 -21.01
N PRO A 54 36.16 -5.08 -20.05
CA PRO A 54 35.88 -4.54 -18.72
C PRO A 54 35.42 -3.10 -18.77
N VAL A 55 35.99 -2.28 -19.67
CA VAL A 55 35.59 -0.87 -19.85
C VAL A 55 34.18 -0.75 -20.42
N ILE A 56 33.87 -1.62 -21.43
CA ILE A 56 32.52 -1.67 -22.00
C ILE A 56 31.51 -2.08 -20.92
N ALA A 57 31.80 -3.18 -20.18
CA ALA A 57 30.95 -3.65 -19.10
C ALA A 57 30.71 -2.58 -18.03
N TRP A 58 31.77 -1.87 -17.63
CA TRP A 58 31.64 -0.74 -16.71
C TRP A 58 30.73 0.34 -17.27
N LYS A 59 30.94 0.79 -18.50
CA LYS A 59 30.17 1.89 -19.11
C LYS A 59 28.68 1.56 -19.27
N ILE A 60 28.33 0.33 -19.68
CA ILE A 60 26.92 -0.06 -19.79
C ILE A 60 26.27 -0.33 -18.43
N SER A 61 27.07 -0.60 -17.40
CA SER A 61 26.59 -0.78 -16.02
C SER A 61 26.42 0.54 -15.25
N LEU A 62 26.92 1.64 -15.78
CA LEU A 62 26.68 2.96 -15.17
C LEU A 62 25.18 3.24 -15.18
N PRO A 63 24.62 3.64 -14.04
CA PRO A 63 23.21 4.00 -14.00
C PRO A 63 22.96 5.13 -15.00
N SER A 64 21.98 4.93 -15.87
CA SER A 64 21.52 6.00 -16.74
C SER A 64 20.85 7.05 -15.87
N VAL A 65 21.61 8.07 -15.45
CA VAL A 65 21.06 9.24 -14.75
C VAL A 65 20.27 10.04 -15.79
N LYS A 66 19.08 9.57 -16.12
CA LYS A 66 18.06 10.44 -16.70
C LYS A 66 17.71 11.41 -15.57
N GLU A 67 17.92 12.70 -15.79
CA GLU A 67 17.31 13.70 -14.93
C GLU A 67 15.83 13.32 -14.80
N LEU A 68 15.45 12.93 -13.58
CA LEU A 68 14.06 12.63 -13.28
C LEU A 68 13.31 13.94 -13.46
N ARG A 69 12.63 14.11 -14.60
CA ARG A 69 11.74 15.25 -14.79
C ARG A 69 10.73 15.22 -13.66
N GLU A 70 10.66 16.32 -12.92
CA GLU A 70 9.62 16.47 -11.91
C GLU A 70 8.26 16.32 -12.59
N LEU A 71 7.42 15.47 -11.99
CA LEU A 71 6.06 15.29 -12.47
C LEU A 71 5.26 16.56 -12.23
N SER A 72 4.52 17.02 -13.23
CA SER A 72 3.55 18.08 -13.05
C SER A 72 2.45 17.64 -12.07
N ASP A 73 1.77 18.59 -11.44
CA ASP A 73 0.68 18.29 -10.50
C ASP A 73 -0.46 17.49 -11.16
N LYS A 74 -0.74 17.75 -12.44
CA LYS A 74 -1.70 16.96 -13.23
C LYS A 74 -1.25 15.50 -13.37
N GLN A 75 0.02 15.24 -13.60
CA GLN A 75 0.56 13.88 -13.69
C GLN A 75 0.56 13.18 -12.31
N LYS A 76 0.92 13.90 -11.25
CA LYS A 76 0.83 13.38 -9.87
C LYS A 76 -0.60 12.98 -9.54
N LEU A 77 -1.57 13.86 -9.80
CA LEU A 77 -2.99 13.58 -9.56
C LEU A 77 -3.47 12.36 -10.36
N TYR A 78 -3.11 12.26 -11.63
CA TYR A 78 -3.45 11.10 -12.45
C TYR A 78 -2.90 9.80 -11.87
N LEU A 79 -1.62 9.76 -11.48
CA LEU A 79 -1.00 8.58 -10.88
C LEU A 79 -1.63 8.21 -9.54
N ARG A 80 -1.99 9.19 -8.70
CA ARG A 80 -2.69 8.95 -7.44
C ARG A 80 -4.09 8.36 -7.66
N LYS A 81 -4.87 8.91 -8.58
CA LYS A 81 -6.17 8.34 -8.98
C LYS A 81 -6.02 6.90 -9.51
N LEU A 82 -5.00 6.65 -10.33
CA LEU A 82 -4.72 5.30 -10.83
C LEU A 82 -4.36 4.34 -9.70
N SER A 83 -3.50 4.74 -8.76
CA SER A 83 -3.14 3.95 -7.59
C SER A 83 -4.36 3.60 -6.73
N ARG A 84 -5.28 4.57 -6.54
CA ARG A 84 -6.53 4.33 -5.80
C ARG A 84 -7.46 3.35 -6.52
N LYS A 85 -7.55 3.43 -7.85
CA LYS A 85 -8.30 2.47 -8.67
C LYS A 85 -7.68 1.07 -8.62
N ILE A 86 -6.36 0.94 -8.71
CA ILE A 86 -5.67 -0.35 -8.58
C ILE A 86 -5.93 -0.96 -7.18
N TRP A 87 -5.82 -0.15 -6.14
CA TRP A 87 -6.13 -0.61 -4.78
C TRP A 87 -7.56 -1.14 -4.66
N SER A 88 -8.55 -0.55 -5.34
CA SER A 88 -9.94 -0.98 -5.23
C SER A 88 -10.17 -2.44 -5.65
N PHE A 89 -9.35 -2.98 -6.55
CA PHE A 89 -9.39 -4.40 -6.92
C PHE A 89 -9.05 -5.30 -5.72
N PHE A 90 -7.93 -5.04 -5.04
CA PHE A 90 -7.53 -5.82 -3.88
C PHE A 90 -8.48 -5.62 -2.70
N ASP A 91 -8.99 -4.40 -2.51
CA ASP A 91 -9.94 -4.07 -1.45
C ASP A 91 -11.26 -4.84 -1.60
N ALA A 92 -11.77 -4.92 -2.82
CA ALA A 92 -13.04 -5.56 -3.13
C ALA A 92 -12.96 -7.09 -3.22
N TYR A 93 -11.85 -7.63 -3.74
CA TYR A 93 -11.79 -9.04 -4.14
C TYR A 93 -10.82 -9.91 -3.31
N ALA A 94 -9.88 -9.34 -2.58
CA ALA A 94 -9.00 -10.08 -1.69
C ALA A 94 -9.54 -10.04 -0.24
N GLY A 95 -10.75 -10.53 -0.04
CA GLY A 95 -11.49 -10.53 1.22
C GLY A 95 -11.73 -11.93 1.79
N ALA A 96 -12.56 -12.00 2.83
CA ALA A 96 -12.88 -13.26 3.53
C ALA A 96 -13.52 -14.30 2.63
N GLU A 97 -14.31 -13.89 1.64
CA GLU A 97 -14.98 -14.81 0.69
C GLU A 97 -14.01 -15.63 -0.15
N ASP A 98 -12.81 -15.08 -0.42
CA ASP A 98 -11.72 -15.72 -1.15
C ASP A 98 -10.54 -16.06 -0.23
N ASN A 99 -10.79 -16.31 1.06
CA ASN A 99 -9.78 -16.64 2.06
C ASN A 99 -8.64 -15.61 2.11
N TRP A 100 -8.92 -14.34 1.86
CA TRP A 100 -7.94 -13.24 1.80
C TRP A 100 -6.84 -13.41 0.75
N LEU A 101 -7.11 -14.25 -0.26
CA LEU A 101 -6.25 -14.44 -1.42
C LEU A 101 -6.82 -13.64 -2.60
N PRO A 102 -5.98 -12.94 -3.38
CA PRO A 102 -6.48 -12.19 -4.53
C PRO A 102 -6.90 -13.16 -5.65
N PRO A 103 -8.02 -12.90 -6.33
CA PRO A 103 -8.34 -13.63 -7.54
C PRO A 103 -7.35 -13.25 -8.66
N ASP A 104 -7.27 -14.11 -9.68
CA ASP A 104 -6.37 -13.87 -10.81
C ASP A 104 -6.75 -12.63 -11.61
N ASN A 105 -8.02 -12.51 -11.93
CA ASN A 105 -8.57 -11.38 -12.66
C ASN A 105 -10.09 -11.28 -12.48
N ILE A 106 -10.65 -10.16 -12.95
CA ILE A 106 -12.07 -9.96 -13.16
C ILE A 106 -12.32 -9.71 -14.65
N GLN A 107 -13.39 -10.24 -15.18
CA GLN A 107 -13.78 -10.08 -16.58
C GLN A 107 -15.18 -9.48 -16.64
N GLU A 108 -15.33 -8.42 -17.42
CA GLU A 108 -16.62 -7.89 -17.81
C GLU A 108 -17.07 -8.65 -19.06
N MET A 109 -18.00 -9.57 -18.90
CA MET A 109 -18.58 -10.29 -20.03
C MET A 109 -19.57 -9.37 -20.74
N PRO A 110 -19.35 -9.03 -22.01
CA PRO A 110 -20.38 -8.38 -22.76
C PRO A 110 -21.62 -9.28 -22.82
N THR A 111 -22.77 -8.75 -22.42
CA THR A 111 -24.03 -9.46 -22.59
C THR A 111 -24.29 -9.58 -24.09
N PHE A 112 -23.91 -10.73 -24.68
CA PHE A 112 -24.34 -11.07 -26.02
C PHE A 112 -25.83 -11.39 -25.95
N THR A 113 -26.66 -10.43 -26.29
CA THR A 113 -28.05 -10.74 -26.66
C THR A 113 -27.99 -11.62 -27.90
N SER A 114 -28.51 -12.84 -27.80
CA SER A 114 -28.71 -13.69 -28.97
C SER A 114 -29.42 -12.88 -30.07
N PRO A 115 -29.10 -13.08 -31.38
CA PRO A 115 -29.84 -12.43 -32.45
C PRO A 115 -31.36 -12.61 -32.37
N THR A 116 -31.83 -13.69 -31.70
CA THR A 116 -33.24 -13.98 -31.42
C THR A 116 -33.84 -13.09 -30.34
N ASP A 117 -33.07 -12.55 -29.40
CA ASP A 117 -33.57 -11.67 -28.34
C ASP A 117 -33.83 -10.24 -28.81
N LYS A 118 -33.26 -9.85 -29.95
CA LYS A 118 -33.51 -8.54 -30.59
C LYS A 118 -34.92 -8.37 -31.18
N LEU A 119 -35.61 -9.48 -31.38
CA LEU A 119 -36.96 -9.47 -31.91
C LEU A 119 -38.09 -9.45 -30.83
N ALA A 120 -37.74 -9.62 -29.59
CA ALA A 120 -38.71 -9.74 -28.50
C ALA A 120 -38.81 -8.52 -27.56
N ASN A 121 -37.90 -7.51 -27.68
CA ASN A 121 -37.91 -6.35 -26.77
C ASN A 121 -37.69 -5.04 -27.53
N ASP A 122 -38.65 -4.13 -27.36
CA ASP A 122 -38.54 -2.71 -27.74
C ASP A 122 -37.25 -2.09 -27.12
N GLY A 123 -36.26 -1.92 -27.93
CA GLY A 123 -35.24 -0.85 -28.02
C GLY A 123 -34.41 -0.44 -26.80
N ASN A 124 -34.66 -0.93 -25.55
CA ASN A 124 -34.03 -0.35 -24.36
C ASN A 124 -33.64 -1.40 -23.28
N VAL A 125 -32.94 -2.47 -23.66
CA VAL A 125 -32.31 -3.36 -22.67
C VAL A 125 -30.83 -3.03 -22.61
N THR A 126 -30.45 -2.06 -21.80
CA THR A 126 -29.09 -1.90 -21.27
C THR A 126 -28.86 -2.99 -20.22
N GLN A 127 -28.64 -4.23 -20.67
CA GLN A 127 -28.18 -5.28 -19.78
C GLN A 127 -26.76 -4.93 -19.32
N LYS A 128 -26.59 -4.85 -18.02
CA LYS A 128 -25.32 -4.57 -17.36
C LYS A 128 -24.34 -5.71 -17.65
N PRO A 129 -23.06 -5.43 -17.97
CA PRO A 129 -22.06 -6.48 -18.15
C PRO A 129 -21.99 -7.32 -16.87
N GLU A 130 -22.03 -8.64 -17.01
CA GLU A 130 -21.83 -9.58 -15.91
C GLU A 130 -20.35 -9.59 -15.54
N ILE A 131 -20.05 -9.34 -14.27
CA ILE A 131 -18.68 -9.41 -13.75
C ILE A 131 -18.40 -10.85 -13.35
N VAL A 132 -17.47 -11.49 -14.03
CA VAL A 132 -16.98 -12.84 -13.71
C VAL A 132 -15.65 -12.72 -13.01
N VAL A 133 -15.57 -13.24 -11.78
CA VAL A 133 -14.35 -13.28 -10.97
C VAL A 133 -13.67 -14.63 -11.17
N ALA A 134 -12.39 -14.61 -11.53
CA ALA A 134 -11.58 -15.82 -11.63
C ALA A 134 -11.04 -16.22 -10.25
N HIS A 135 -11.82 -17.02 -9.50
CA HIS A 135 -11.53 -17.46 -8.12
C HIS A 135 -10.35 -18.43 -8.05
N ARG A 136 -9.20 -18.03 -8.58
CA ARG A 136 -7.92 -18.75 -8.53
C ARG A 136 -6.80 -17.77 -8.30
N THR A 137 -5.72 -18.24 -7.69
CA THR A 137 -4.55 -17.40 -7.37
C THR A 137 -3.25 -18.13 -7.63
N SER A 138 -2.18 -17.38 -7.86
CA SER A 138 -0.80 -17.88 -7.96
C SER A 138 0.08 -17.28 -6.86
N PRO A 139 1.27 -17.84 -6.60
CA PRO A 139 2.22 -17.23 -5.65
C PRO A 139 2.59 -15.79 -6.04
N THR A 140 2.69 -15.46 -7.33
CA THR A 140 2.88 -14.08 -7.79
C THR A 140 1.72 -13.18 -7.38
N ASN A 141 0.47 -13.61 -7.59
CA ASN A 141 -0.72 -12.83 -7.25
C ASN A 141 -0.79 -12.58 -5.74
N ILE A 142 -0.50 -13.60 -4.92
CA ILE A 142 -0.44 -13.47 -3.46
C ILE A 142 0.61 -12.42 -3.07
N GLY A 143 1.81 -12.52 -3.64
CA GLY A 143 2.88 -11.54 -3.37
C GLY A 143 2.50 -10.10 -3.77
N LEU A 144 1.81 -9.92 -4.89
CA LEU A 144 1.29 -8.62 -5.32
C LEU A 144 0.24 -8.07 -4.34
N ALA A 145 -0.67 -8.91 -3.82
CA ALA A 145 -1.65 -8.49 -2.82
C ALA A 145 -0.96 -8.02 -1.53
N LEU A 146 0.03 -8.77 -1.04
CA LEU A 146 0.79 -8.38 0.15
C LEU A 146 1.47 -7.02 -0.01
N LEU A 147 2.09 -6.74 -1.16
CA LEU A 147 2.68 -5.43 -1.45
C LEU A 147 1.63 -4.33 -1.67
N SER A 148 0.47 -4.68 -2.22
CA SER A 148 -0.64 -3.75 -2.39
C SER A 148 -1.22 -3.30 -1.03
N TYR A 149 -1.28 -4.18 -0.02
CA TYR A 149 -1.69 -3.81 1.34
C TYR A 149 -0.72 -2.81 1.96
N LEU A 150 0.59 -3.06 1.83
CA LEU A 150 1.63 -2.14 2.29
C LEU A 150 1.51 -0.79 1.58
N ALA A 151 1.38 -0.78 0.25
CA ALA A 151 1.23 0.43 -0.55
C ALA A 151 -0.06 1.19 -0.19
N ALA A 152 -1.19 0.50 0.05
CA ALA A 152 -2.44 1.13 0.47
C ALA A 152 -2.30 1.85 1.81
N ASN A 153 -1.57 1.28 2.77
CA ASN A 153 -1.23 1.96 4.01
C ASN A 153 -0.30 3.16 3.77
N ASP A 154 0.70 3.02 2.89
CA ASP A 154 1.62 4.11 2.52
C ASP A 154 0.92 5.28 1.84
N PHE A 155 -0.10 5.03 1.04
CA PHE A 155 -0.93 6.05 0.41
C PHE A 155 -2.01 6.63 1.32
N GLY A 156 -2.22 6.04 2.51
CA GLY A 156 -3.26 6.47 3.47
C GLY A 156 -4.65 5.96 3.12
N TYR A 157 -4.77 4.91 2.29
CA TYR A 157 -6.06 4.30 1.95
C TYR A 157 -6.59 3.41 3.08
N ILE A 158 -5.71 2.74 3.82
CA ILE A 158 -6.05 1.94 5.00
C ILE A 158 -5.17 2.29 6.19
N PRO A 159 -5.67 2.18 7.44
CA PRO A 159 -4.87 2.33 8.64
C PRO A 159 -3.97 1.11 8.90
N ALA A 160 -3.04 1.25 9.86
CA ALA A 160 -2.09 0.18 10.21
C ALA A 160 -2.79 -1.07 10.76
N SER A 161 -3.89 -0.93 11.49
CA SER A 161 -4.70 -2.07 11.98
C SER A 161 -5.24 -2.92 10.83
N HIS A 162 -5.73 -2.30 9.77
CA HIS A 162 -6.22 -3.00 8.58
C HIS A 162 -5.09 -3.66 7.78
N LEU A 163 -3.91 -3.02 7.70
CA LEU A 163 -2.71 -3.64 7.12
C LEU A 163 -2.37 -4.94 7.86
N ILE A 164 -2.26 -4.89 9.19
CA ILE A 164 -1.96 -6.06 10.04
C ILE A 164 -3.01 -7.16 9.83
N THR A 165 -4.29 -6.83 9.88
CA THR A 165 -5.39 -7.78 9.72
C THR A 165 -5.33 -8.47 8.36
N ARG A 166 -5.15 -7.73 7.26
CA ARG A 166 -5.06 -8.30 5.91
C ARG A 166 -3.84 -9.20 5.75
N LEU A 167 -2.67 -8.76 6.23
CA LEU A 167 -1.45 -9.55 6.19
C LEU A 167 -1.59 -10.85 6.99
N SER A 168 -2.07 -10.76 8.24
CA SER A 168 -2.25 -11.93 9.12
C SER A 168 -3.21 -12.96 8.52
N ASN A 169 -4.33 -12.50 7.96
CA ASN A 169 -5.31 -13.37 7.33
C ASN A 169 -4.75 -14.03 6.05
N THR A 170 -4.04 -13.27 5.21
CA THR A 170 -3.41 -13.81 4.00
C THR A 170 -2.33 -14.83 4.36
N PHE A 171 -1.46 -14.55 5.35
CA PHE A 171 -0.48 -15.52 5.83
C PHE A 171 -1.13 -16.76 6.45
N GLY A 172 -2.24 -16.58 7.18
CA GLY A 172 -3.03 -17.69 7.71
C GLY A 172 -3.58 -18.59 6.59
N SER A 173 -4.02 -18.02 5.48
CA SER A 173 -4.45 -18.77 4.29
C SER A 173 -3.27 -19.44 3.59
N MET A 174 -2.16 -18.73 3.40
CA MET A 174 -0.93 -19.30 2.83
C MET A 174 -0.40 -20.50 3.65
N ALA A 175 -0.55 -20.47 4.98
CA ALA A 175 -0.14 -21.59 5.83
C ALA A 175 -0.97 -22.86 5.59
N ARG A 176 -2.24 -22.72 5.16
CA ARG A 176 -3.15 -23.82 4.86
C ARG A 176 -3.01 -24.37 3.44
N LEU A 177 -2.36 -23.63 2.52
CA LEU A 177 -2.15 -24.09 1.15
C LEU A 177 -1.26 -25.34 1.13
N GLU A 178 -1.67 -26.35 0.37
CA GLU A 178 -0.87 -27.54 0.13
C GLU A 178 0.43 -27.22 -0.58
N ARG A 179 1.53 -27.88 -0.19
CA ARG A 179 2.87 -27.63 -0.73
C ARG A 179 3.55 -28.94 -1.09
N TYR A 180 4.39 -28.89 -2.10
CA TYR A 180 5.30 -29.98 -2.44
C TYR A 180 6.72 -29.62 -2.03
N ARG A 181 7.29 -30.36 -1.06
CA ARG A 181 8.66 -30.12 -0.54
C ARG A 181 8.92 -28.66 -0.12
N GLY A 182 7.89 -27.99 0.44
CA GLY A 182 7.96 -26.59 0.87
C GLY A 182 7.61 -25.56 -0.21
N HIS A 183 7.52 -25.95 -1.48
CA HIS A 183 7.14 -25.07 -2.57
C HIS A 183 5.64 -24.99 -2.77
N PHE A 184 5.13 -23.80 -3.08
CA PHE A 184 3.74 -23.64 -3.51
C PHE A 184 3.55 -24.17 -4.92
N TYR A 185 2.37 -24.76 -5.18
CA TYR A 185 1.91 -25.03 -6.53
C TYR A 185 1.62 -23.74 -7.29
N ASN A 186 1.54 -23.82 -8.61
CA ASN A 186 1.37 -22.63 -9.44
C ASN A 186 -0.01 -21.99 -9.30
N TRP A 187 -1.06 -22.79 -9.17
CA TRP A 187 -2.43 -22.31 -9.08
C TRP A 187 -3.22 -22.99 -7.95
N TYR A 188 -4.01 -22.18 -7.23
CA TYR A 188 -4.94 -22.61 -6.20
C TYR A 188 -6.31 -22.00 -6.44
N ASP A 189 -7.36 -22.74 -6.12
CA ASP A 189 -8.69 -22.19 -5.95
C ASP A 189 -8.75 -21.34 -4.67
N THR A 190 -9.22 -20.10 -4.77
CA THR A 190 -9.21 -19.15 -3.65
C THR A 190 -10.25 -19.47 -2.58
N LYS A 191 -11.33 -20.19 -2.96
CA LYS A 191 -12.41 -20.56 -2.04
C LYS A 191 -12.13 -21.85 -1.30
N THR A 192 -11.62 -22.86 -2.01
CA THR A 192 -11.37 -24.19 -1.45
C THR A 192 -9.93 -24.38 -0.96
N LEU A 193 -9.00 -23.54 -1.37
CA LEU A 193 -7.55 -23.62 -1.13
C LEU A 193 -6.88 -24.86 -1.76
N HIS A 194 -7.56 -25.61 -2.63
CA HIS A 194 -6.98 -26.76 -3.32
C HIS A 194 -6.17 -26.33 -4.55
N PRO A 195 -5.06 -27.05 -4.85
CA PRO A 195 -4.32 -26.86 -6.10
C PRO A 195 -5.21 -27.16 -7.31
N LEU A 196 -5.09 -26.36 -8.38
CA LEU A 196 -5.95 -26.41 -9.58
C LEU A 196 -5.14 -27.14 -10.63
N GLN A 197 -4.48 -27.79 -10.95
CA GLN A 197 -3.89 -28.39 -12.17
C GLN A 197 -3.57 -29.88 -12.00
N ASN A 198 -3.75 -30.64 -13.06
CA ASN A 198 -3.32 -32.04 -13.11
C ASN A 198 -2.61 -32.25 -14.44
N PRO A 199 -1.29 -32.55 -14.48
CA PRO A 199 -0.42 -32.71 -13.31
C PRO A 199 -0.12 -31.39 -12.59
N PHE A 200 0.04 -31.46 -11.28
CA PHE A 200 0.47 -30.33 -10.48
C PHE A 200 1.90 -29.91 -10.86
N TYR A 201 2.14 -28.60 -10.96
CA TYR A 201 3.49 -28.11 -11.20
C TYR A 201 3.85 -26.90 -10.31
N ILE A 202 5.13 -26.67 -10.17
CA ILE A 202 5.71 -25.58 -9.42
C ILE A 202 6.39 -24.66 -10.44
N SER A 203 5.95 -23.38 -10.47
CA SER A 203 6.57 -22.35 -11.27
C SER A 203 7.77 -21.76 -10.51
N SER A 204 8.96 -21.84 -11.11
CA SER A 204 10.14 -21.16 -10.56
C SER A 204 10.01 -19.63 -10.62
N VAL A 205 9.32 -19.11 -11.64
CA VAL A 205 9.08 -17.68 -11.82
C VAL A 205 8.15 -17.17 -10.71
N ASP A 206 7.00 -17.84 -10.47
CA ASP A 206 6.05 -17.44 -9.43
C ASP A 206 6.65 -17.58 -8.04
N SER A 207 7.42 -18.63 -7.79
CA SER A 207 8.13 -18.81 -6.53
C SER A 207 9.18 -17.72 -6.29
N GLY A 208 9.91 -17.33 -7.34
CA GLY A 208 10.89 -16.25 -7.29
C GLY A 208 10.24 -14.88 -7.07
N ASN A 209 9.12 -14.60 -7.75
CA ASN A 209 8.34 -13.37 -7.56
C ASN A 209 7.83 -13.28 -6.11
N LEU A 210 7.21 -14.34 -5.58
CA LEU A 210 6.76 -14.35 -4.19
C LEU A 210 7.91 -14.10 -3.22
N ALA A 211 9.07 -14.75 -3.40
CA ALA A 211 10.23 -14.53 -2.56
C ALA A 211 10.71 -13.07 -2.59
N GLY A 212 10.79 -12.47 -3.79
CA GLY A 212 11.13 -11.05 -3.96
C GLY A 212 10.12 -10.11 -3.28
N HIS A 213 8.82 -10.41 -3.41
CA HIS A 213 7.76 -9.64 -2.76
C HIS A 213 7.83 -9.75 -1.22
N LEU A 214 8.11 -10.94 -0.67
CA LEU A 214 8.27 -11.13 0.77
C LEU A 214 9.49 -10.39 1.34
N ILE A 215 10.62 -10.36 0.62
CA ILE A 215 11.80 -9.58 0.99
C ILE A 215 11.46 -8.08 1.02
N THR A 216 10.75 -7.59 0.01
CA THR A 216 10.31 -6.19 -0.07
C THR A 216 9.31 -5.86 1.05
N LEU A 217 8.34 -6.74 1.29
CA LEU A 217 7.37 -6.60 2.38
C LEU A 217 8.08 -6.52 3.73
N LYS A 218 9.03 -7.41 4.01
CA LYS A 218 9.82 -7.39 5.26
C LYS A 218 10.51 -6.04 5.47
N ALA A 219 11.14 -5.50 4.44
CA ALA A 219 11.79 -4.18 4.52
C ALA A 219 10.77 -3.07 4.81
N GLY A 220 9.63 -3.07 4.11
CA GLY A 220 8.57 -2.09 4.32
C GLY A 220 7.94 -2.17 5.71
N LEU A 221 7.70 -3.37 6.24
CA LEU A 221 7.15 -3.55 7.59
C LEU A 221 8.15 -3.10 8.68
N ALA A 222 9.44 -3.32 8.48
CA ALA A 222 10.46 -2.82 9.41
C ALA A 222 10.46 -1.28 9.51
N GLU A 223 10.14 -0.57 8.43
CA GLU A 223 9.98 0.88 8.44
C GLU A 223 8.71 1.33 9.20
N GLN A 224 7.65 0.52 9.24
CA GLN A 224 6.38 0.88 9.89
C GLN A 224 6.53 1.10 11.40
N LYS A 225 7.45 0.41 12.06
CA LYS A 225 7.71 0.56 13.51
C LYS A 225 8.03 2.01 13.90
N ASN A 226 8.73 2.72 13.04
CA ASN A 226 9.18 4.09 13.27
C ASN A 226 8.29 5.16 12.62
N ARG A 227 7.25 4.75 11.89
CA ARG A 227 6.30 5.69 11.27
C ARG A 227 5.31 6.22 12.29
N MET A 228 4.73 7.37 11.98
CA MET A 228 3.62 7.92 12.76
C MET A 228 2.46 6.93 12.76
N ALA A 229 1.97 6.55 13.95
CA ALA A 229 0.87 5.61 14.14
C ALA A 229 -0.40 6.05 13.39
N LEU A 230 -0.66 7.34 13.46
CA LEU A 230 -1.73 8.00 12.71
C LEU A 230 -1.09 8.72 11.53
N THR A 231 -1.03 8.05 10.38
CA THR A 231 -0.23 8.46 9.22
C THR A 231 -0.47 9.89 8.79
N GLY A 232 0.61 10.61 8.48
CA GLY A 232 0.54 11.98 7.92
C GLY A 232 -0.14 12.03 6.53
N ARG A 233 -0.36 10.89 5.88
CA ARG A 233 -0.93 10.75 4.54
C ARG A 233 -2.45 10.52 4.52
N LEU A 234 -3.11 10.60 5.68
CA LEU A 234 -4.57 10.48 5.78
C LEU A 234 -5.28 11.41 4.78
N LEU A 235 -4.91 12.69 4.77
CA LEU A 235 -5.53 13.68 3.88
C LEU A 235 -5.33 13.33 2.41
N ASP A 236 -4.12 12.90 2.05
CA ASP A 236 -3.80 12.51 0.68
C ASP A 236 -4.67 11.32 0.24
N GLY A 237 -4.79 10.29 1.10
CA GLY A 237 -5.60 9.11 0.80
C GLY A 237 -7.09 9.41 0.69
N LEU A 238 -7.63 10.27 1.56
CA LEU A 238 -9.01 10.75 1.48
C LEU A 238 -9.23 11.58 0.21
N ARG A 239 -8.28 12.47 -0.13
CA ARG A 239 -8.33 13.29 -1.33
C ARG A 239 -8.35 12.42 -2.60
N ASP A 240 -7.53 11.39 -2.69
CA ASP A 240 -7.49 10.50 -3.87
C ASP A 240 -8.86 9.82 -4.10
N THR A 241 -9.48 9.33 -3.03
CA THR A 241 -10.81 8.69 -3.11
C THR A 241 -11.89 9.71 -3.47
N PHE A 242 -11.81 10.91 -2.88
CA PHE A 242 -12.73 12.00 -3.17
C PHE A 242 -12.60 12.49 -4.63
N GLU A 243 -11.38 12.60 -5.18
CA GLU A 243 -11.15 12.99 -6.57
C GLU A 243 -11.83 12.04 -7.56
N LEU A 244 -11.85 10.73 -7.26
CA LEU A 244 -12.58 9.75 -8.07
C LEU A 244 -14.09 9.91 -7.94
N LEU A 245 -14.60 10.18 -6.74
CA LEU A 245 -16.01 10.50 -6.52
C LEU A 245 -16.41 11.78 -7.26
N ARG A 246 -15.56 12.81 -7.24
CA ARG A 246 -15.80 14.09 -7.89
C ARG A 246 -15.85 13.97 -9.42
N ASP A 247 -15.01 13.10 -10.02
CA ASP A 247 -15.02 12.85 -11.47
C ASP A 247 -16.37 12.26 -11.94
N GLU A 248 -17.06 11.52 -11.08
CA GLU A 248 -18.38 10.93 -11.34
C GLU A 248 -19.53 11.89 -10.96
N GLY A 249 -19.20 13.16 -10.71
CA GLY A 249 -20.10 14.17 -10.18
C GLY A 249 -21.39 14.35 -10.98
N ASN A 250 -22.51 14.46 -10.26
CA ASN A 250 -23.84 14.75 -10.78
C ASN A 250 -24.44 15.95 -10.02
N ASP A 251 -25.25 16.74 -10.70
CA ASP A 251 -25.90 17.91 -10.08
C ASP A 251 -26.78 17.55 -8.86
N LYS A 252 -27.31 16.35 -8.82
CA LYS A 252 -28.14 15.85 -7.71
C LYS A 252 -27.47 15.91 -6.33
N TYR A 253 -26.15 15.79 -6.27
CA TYR A 253 -25.37 15.78 -5.00
C TYR A 253 -24.19 16.76 -5.02
N ARG A 254 -24.26 17.76 -5.89
CA ARG A 254 -23.23 18.80 -6.03
C ARG A 254 -22.95 19.52 -4.71
N ALA A 255 -23.97 19.76 -3.88
CA ALA A 255 -23.81 20.41 -2.59
C ALA A 255 -22.92 19.59 -1.63
N GLN A 256 -23.10 18.28 -1.59
CA GLN A 256 -22.29 17.37 -0.75
C GLN A 256 -20.84 17.31 -1.27
N ILE A 257 -20.63 17.25 -2.58
CA ILE A 257 -19.28 17.28 -3.19
C ILE A 257 -18.55 18.57 -2.81
N VAL A 258 -19.22 19.74 -2.91
CA VAL A 258 -18.63 21.04 -2.52
C VAL A 258 -18.32 21.07 -1.01
N ASP A 259 -19.19 20.51 -0.17
CA ASP A 259 -18.96 20.48 1.28
C ASP A 259 -17.77 19.58 1.65
N ILE A 260 -17.65 18.38 1.05
CA ILE A 260 -16.50 17.48 1.25
C ILE A 260 -15.21 18.18 0.79
N ASP A 261 -15.21 18.79 -0.40
CA ASP A 261 -14.05 19.51 -0.92
C ASP A 261 -13.60 20.63 0.02
N ARG A 262 -14.52 21.44 0.51
CA ARG A 262 -14.26 22.50 1.48
C ARG A 262 -13.63 21.96 2.79
N LYS A 263 -14.17 20.85 3.32
CA LYS A 263 -13.68 20.21 4.55
C LYS A 263 -12.25 19.67 4.37
N LEU A 264 -11.93 19.02 3.26
CA LEU A 264 -10.59 18.55 2.96
C LEU A 264 -9.61 19.72 2.73
N SER A 265 -9.99 20.70 1.93
CA SER A 265 -9.15 21.87 1.59
C SER A 265 -8.79 22.73 2.78
N LYS A 266 -9.62 22.76 3.83
CA LYS A 266 -9.33 23.46 5.09
C LYS A 266 -7.99 23.04 5.71
N TYR A 267 -7.60 21.78 5.52
CA TYR A 267 -6.42 21.20 6.17
C TYR A 267 -5.25 20.92 5.21
N GLU A 268 -5.42 21.10 3.90
CA GLU A 268 -4.37 20.78 2.89
C GLU A 268 -3.05 21.56 3.08
N LYS A 269 -3.14 22.78 3.59
CA LYS A 269 -1.97 23.64 3.83
C LYS A 269 -1.25 23.32 5.14
N GLN A 270 -1.80 22.41 5.95
CA GLN A 270 -1.20 22.03 7.23
C GLN A 270 -0.29 20.82 7.03
N ALA A 271 0.98 20.97 7.37
CA ALA A 271 1.95 19.89 7.27
C ALA A 271 1.60 18.67 8.15
N LYS A 272 0.92 18.90 9.28
CA LYS A 272 0.51 17.84 10.22
C LYS A 272 -0.78 18.26 10.93
N LEU A 273 -1.76 17.38 10.94
CA LEU A 273 -2.98 17.54 11.74
C LEU A 273 -2.72 17.08 13.17
N THR A 274 -3.30 17.81 14.15
CA THR A 274 -3.39 17.29 15.52
C THR A 274 -4.41 16.15 15.61
N ILE A 275 -4.38 15.40 16.71
CA ILE A 275 -5.35 14.32 16.99
C ILE A 275 -6.78 14.86 16.95
N LYS A 276 -7.03 15.99 17.60
CA LYS A 276 -8.35 16.66 17.59
C LYS A 276 -8.80 17.05 16.19
N GLN A 277 -7.93 17.68 15.42
CA GLN A 277 -8.24 18.07 14.04
C GLN A 277 -8.58 16.89 13.14
N ARG A 278 -7.89 15.75 13.32
CA ARG A 278 -8.20 14.49 12.59
C ARG A 278 -9.59 13.99 12.95
N PHE A 279 -9.89 13.93 14.24
CA PHE A 279 -11.19 13.49 14.72
C PHE A 279 -12.30 14.36 14.15
N ASP A 280 -12.18 15.70 14.27
CA ASP A 280 -13.17 16.65 13.78
C ASP A 280 -13.39 16.55 12.27
N LEU A 281 -12.30 16.42 11.50
CA LEU A 281 -12.38 16.26 10.06
C LEU A 281 -13.12 14.97 9.70
N LEU A 282 -12.68 13.83 10.23
CA LEU A 282 -13.27 12.54 9.92
C LEU A 282 -14.74 12.48 10.30
N HIS A 283 -15.09 12.96 11.50
CA HIS A 283 -16.47 12.99 11.98
C HIS A 283 -17.34 13.85 11.05
N SER A 284 -16.88 15.06 10.72
CA SER A 284 -17.61 15.94 9.82
C SER A 284 -17.75 15.39 8.39
N LEU A 285 -16.78 14.62 7.89
CA LEU A 285 -16.88 13.93 6.61
C LEU A 285 -17.90 12.80 6.66
N VAL A 286 -17.89 12.00 7.74
CA VAL A 286 -18.88 10.92 7.94
C VAL A 286 -20.29 11.48 7.95
N ASP A 287 -20.56 12.62 8.63
CA ASP A 287 -21.86 13.27 8.64
C ASP A 287 -22.35 13.60 7.22
N THR A 288 -21.49 14.21 6.38
CA THR A 288 -21.86 14.51 4.98
C THR A 288 -22.03 13.24 4.14
N LEU A 289 -21.13 12.26 4.30
CA LEU A 289 -21.16 11.01 3.53
C LEU A 289 -22.37 10.13 3.88
N THR A 290 -22.80 10.13 5.13
CA THR A 290 -24.01 9.42 5.58
C THR A 290 -25.27 9.96 4.88
N THR A 291 -25.28 11.24 4.52
CA THR A 291 -26.37 11.82 3.72
C THR A 291 -26.20 11.57 2.23
N LEU A 292 -24.96 11.48 1.74
CA LEU A 292 -24.64 11.29 0.32
C LEU A 292 -24.86 9.86 -0.17
N VAL A 293 -24.41 8.86 0.60
CA VAL A 293 -24.47 7.43 0.22
C VAL A 293 -25.88 6.97 -0.16
N PRO A 294 -26.97 7.28 0.57
CA PRO A 294 -28.31 6.91 0.16
C PRO A 294 -28.77 7.58 -1.14
N ILE A 295 -28.25 8.76 -1.47
CA ILE A 295 -28.60 9.48 -2.71
C ILE A 295 -27.94 8.78 -3.91
N THR A 296 -26.64 8.47 -3.79
CA THR A 296 -25.88 7.78 -4.85
C THR A 296 -26.34 6.34 -5.04
N ALA A 297 -26.79 5.66 -3.97
CA ALA A 297 -27.30 4.30 -4.03
C ALA A 297 -28.60 4.16 -4.87
N ARG A 298 -29.41 5.23 -4.94
CA ARG A 298 -30.63 5.25 -5.78
C ARG A 298 -30.35 5.25 -7.28
N ASP A 299 -29.17 5.70 -7.67
CA ASP A 299 -28.71 5.67 -9.07
C ASP A 299 -28.09 4.30 -9.43
N GLU A 300 -28.69 3.22 -8.97
CA GLU A 300 -28.30 1.80 -9.03
C GLU A 300 -26.93 1.50 -9.67
N LYS A 301 -25.97 1.12 -8.81
CA LYS A 301 -24.64 0.56 -9.18
C LYS A 301 -23.77 1.50 -10.04
N THR A 302 -23.84 2.80 -9.83
CA THR A 302 -22.95 3.76 -10.49
C THR A 302 -21.58 3.81 -9.78
N LEU A 303 -20.55 4.26 -10.48
CA LEU A 303 -19.23 4.53 -9.90
C LEU A 303 -19.31 5.53 -8.74
N SER A 304 -20.27 6.46 -8.78
CA SER A 304 -20.54 7.40 -7.67
C SER A 304 -20.93 6.68 -6.38
N SER A 305 -21.80 5.67 -6.47
CA SER A 305 -22.19 4.85 -5.31
C SER A 305 -20.99 4.07 -4.77
N PHE A 306 -20.16 3.50 -5.65
CA PHE A 306 -18.94 2.81 -5.25
C PHE A 306 -17.98 3.75 -4.50
N TRP A 307 -17.65 4.92 -5.07
CA TRP A 307 -16.66 5.82 -4.49
C TRP A 307 -17.16 6.55 -3.24
N SER A 308 -18.47 6.84 -3.13
CA SER A 308 -19.04 7.42 -1.91
C SER A 308 -18.99 6.41 -0.74
N ASN A 309 -19.31 5.14 -0.99
CA ASN A 309 -19.17 4.08 0.01
C ASN A 309 -17.69 3.83 0.38
N ALA A 310 -16.80 3.83 -0.59
CA ALA A 310 -15.37 3.67 -0.36
C ALA A 310 -14.80 4.79 0.52
N LEU A 311 -15.20 6.04 0.27
CA LEU A 311 -14.78 7.19 1.09
C LEU A 311 -15.35 7.12 2.50
N LEU A 312 -16.63 6.75 2.65
CA LEU A 312 -17.26 6.56 3.97
C LEU A 312 -16.56 5.45 4.76
N SER A 313 -16.31 4.30 4.12
CA SER A 313 -15.58 3.19 4.74
C SER A 313 -14.17 3.60 5.18
N GLN A 314 -13.45 4.35 4.34
CA GLN A 314 -12.13 4.86 4.66
C GLN A 314 -12.16 5.80 5.88
N CYS A 315 -13.15 6.72 5.96
CA CYS A 315 -13.31 7.59 7.13
C CYS A 315 -13.60 6.80 8.41
N ASN A 316 -14.50 5.81 8.35
CA ASN A 316 -14.82 4.97 9.50
C ASN A 316 -13.63 4.16 9.98
N GLN A 317 -12.87 3.52 9.08
CA GLN A 317 -11.65 2.80 9.42
C GLN A 317 -10.62 3.70 10.15
N GLN A 318 -10.51 4.95 9.75
CA GLN A 318 -9.61 5.91 10.39
C GLN A 318 -10.14 6.41 11.75
N LEU A 319 -11.47 6.50 11.92
CA LEU A 319 -12.06 6.77 13.23
C LEU A 319 -11.86 5.60 14.20
N ASP A 320 -12.02 4.37 13.74
CA ASP A 320 -11.74 3.17 14.53
C ASP A 320 -10.26 3.11 14.95
N GLU A 321 -9.35 3.50 14.05
CA GLU A 321 -7.92 3.61 14.37
C GLU A 321 -7.66 4.65 15.45
N LEU A 322 -8.29 5.81 15.37
CA LEU A 322 -8.24 6.84 16.43
C LEU A 322 -8.82 6.33 17.75
N ALA A 323 -9.97 5.63 17.71
CA ALA A 323 -10.59 5.06 18.90
C ALA A 323 -9.69 4.04 19.62
N ASN A 324 -8.84 3.33 18.87
CA ASN A 324 -7.92 2.34 19.42
C ASN A 324 -6.60 2.95 19.92
N LEU A 325 -6.01 3.88 19.17
CA LEU A 325 -4.68 4.43 19.47
C LEU A 325 -4.70 5.78 20.18
N ALA A 326 -5.84 6.46 20.17
CA ALA A 326 -6.07 7.73 20.85
C ALA A 326 -7.50 7.80 21.44
N PRO A 327 -7.92 6.82 22.28
CA PRO A 327 -9.30 6.68 22.74
C PRO A 327 -9.82 7.86 23.55
N TRP A 328 -8.95 8.74 24.01
CA TRP A 328 -9.33 9.99 24.67
C TRP A 328 -10.06 10.98 23.77
N VAL A 329 -9.96 10.84 22.43
CA VAL A 329 -10.71 11.69 21.48
C VAL A 329 -12.23 11.54 21.62
N LEU A 330 -12.68 10.41 22.19
CA LEU A 330 -14.09 10.14 22.43
C LEU A 330 -14.63 10.78 23.71
N LEU A 331 -13.76 11.36 24.55
CA LEU A 331 -14.14 12.01 25.79
C LEU A 331 -14.58 13.46 25.56
N PRO A 332 -15.84 13.84 25.83
CA PRO A 332 -16.30 15.22 25.69
C PRO A 332 -15.45 16.21 26.50
N GLY A 333 -15.04 15.84 27.71
CA GLY A 333 -14.18 16.67 28.56
C GLY A 333 -12.83 16.97 27.90
N TRP A 334 -12.19 15.99 27.26
CA TRP A 334 -10.95 16.20 26.51
C TRP A 334 -11.19 17.01 25.24
N GLN A 335 -12.28 16.75 24.52
CA GLN A 335 -12.61 17.51 23.29
C GLN A 335 -12.74 19.01 23.55
N ASN A 336 -13.23 19.39 24.71
CA ASN A 336 -13.33 20.78 25.15
C ASN A 336 -11.98 21.37 25.61
N LYS A 337 -11.07 20.54 26.12
CA LYS A 337 -9.75 20.91 26.65
C LYS A 337 -8.63 20.08 25.99
N PRO A 338 -8.48 20.07 24.65
CA PRO A 338 -7.56 19.14 23.96
C PRO A 338 -6.08 19.37 24.26
N ASN A 339 -5.74 20.53 24.83
CA ASN A 339 -4.38 20.88 25.22
C ASN A 339 -4.17 20.78 26.75
N LEU A 340 -5.09 20.17 27.49
CA LEU A 340 -4.92 19.91 28.94
C LEU A 340 -3.63 19.15 29.20
N ILE A 341 -3.36 18.11 28.38
CA ILE A 341 -2.07 17.43 28.27
C ILE A 341 -1.69 17.52 26.79
N SER A 342 -0.76 18.40 26.46
CA SER A 342 -0.43 18.76 25.06
C SER A 342 0.07 17.57 24.23
N GLU A 343 0.70 16.60 24.89
CA GLU A 343 1.20 15.36 24.29
C GLU A 343 0.06 14.54 23.67
N LEU A 344 -1.10 14.49 24.31
CA LEU A 344 -2.27 13.74 23.82
C LEU A 344 -2.85 14.28 22.51
N ASN A 345 -2.51 15.52 22.16
CA ASN A 345 -2.96 16.13 20.90
C ASN A 345 -1.92 16.11 19.78
N ARG A 346 -0.78 15.45 20.00
CA ARG A 346 0.31 15.32 19.01
C ARG A 346 0.22 14.00 18.24
N ASN A 347 0.75 14.01 17.02
CA ASN A 347 0.98 12.78 16.29
C ASN A 347 2.20 12.05 16.87
N MET A 348 2.03 10.77 17.15
CA MET A 348 3.05 9.90 17.73
C MET A 348 3.26 8.68 16.85
N SER A 349 4.46 8.08 16.91
CA SER A 349 4.70 6.76 16.35
C SER A 349 4.06 5.67 17.23
N LEU A 350 3.92 4.43 16.70
CA LEU A 350 3.45 3.30 17.52
C LEU A 350 4.35 3.09 18.76
N GLN A 351 5.66 3.26 18.61
CA GLN A 351 6.61 3.18 19.71
C GLN A 351 6.32 4.25 20.78
N GLN A 352 6.11 5.49 20.37
CA GLN A 352 5.78 6.58 21.31
C GLN A 352 4.42 6.37 21.99
N VAL A 353 3.42 5.83 21.28
CA VAL A 353 2.13 5.50 21.91
C VAL A 353 2.29 4.34 22.90
N SER A 354 3.10 3.32 22.61
CA SER A 354 3.31 2.20 23.52
C SER A 354 4.00 2.61 24.83
N GLU A 355 4.85 3.62 24.80
CA GLU A 355 5.57 4.16 25.95
C GLU A 355 4.81 5.29 26.66
N LEU A 356 3.69 5.77 26.09
CA LEU A 356 3.00 6.98 26.53
C LEU A 356 2.49 6.91 27.97
N SER A 357 1.97 5.75 28.41
CA SER A 357 1.45 5.60 29.77
C SER A 357 2.55 5.75 30.83
N GLU A 358 3.73 5.21 30.58
CA GLU A 358 4.90 5.33 31.48
C GLU A 358 5.41 6.78 31.49
N HIS A 359 5.46 7.40 30.30
CA HIS A 359 5.94 8.76 30.15
C HIS A 359 5.06 9.80 30.87
N LEU A 360 3.75 9.59 30.94
CA LEU A 360 2.80 10.54 31.51
C LEU A 360 2.46 10.28 32.99
N VAL A 361 2.98 9.26 33.66
CA VAL A 361 2.69 8.96 35.09
C VAL A 361 2.87 10.18 35.98
N THR A 362 4.04 10.79 35.96
CA THR A 362 4.35 11.98 36.80
C THR A 362 3.46 13.17 36.45
N THR A 363 3.16 13.37 35.16
CA THR A 363 2.27 14.44 34.70
C THR A 363 0.87 14.25 35.26
N PHE A 364 0.31 13.04 35.20
CA PHE A 364 -1.01 12.76 35.76
C PHE A 364 -1.04 12.95 37.26
N GLU A 365 -0.03 12.48 38.01
CA GLU A 365 0.06 12.66 39.45
C GLU A 365 0.12 14.15 39.88
N GLU A 366 0.93 14.96 39.19
CA GLU A 366 1.06 16.38 39.50
C GLU A 366 -0.21 17.14 39.17
N MET A 367 -0.87 16.82 38.05
CA MET A 367 -2.09 17.47 37.63
C MET A 367 -3.26 17.14 38.56
N LYS A 368 -3.43 15.87 38.95
CA LYS A 368 -4.46 15.44 39.90
C LYS A 368 -4.35 16.13 41.25
N LYS A 369 -3.13 16.38 41.75
CA LYS A 369 -2.90 17.12 43.01
C LYS A 369 -3.38 18.59 42.95
N LYS A 370 -3.41 19.17 41.76
CA LYS A 370 -3.76 20.60 41.52
C LYS A 370 -5.18 20.81 41.00
N ALA A 371 -5.81 19.74 40.51
CA ALA A 371 -7.09 19.78 39.82
C ALA A 371 -8.27 19.88 40.78
N GLY A 372 -9.31 20.62 40.36
CA GLY A 372 -10.63 20.57 41.01
C GLY A 372 -11.31 19.22 40.69
N LYS A 373 -12.44 18.96 41.39
CA LYS A 373 -13.12 17.65 41.33
C LYS A 373 -13.49 17.22 39.90
N GLU A 374 -13.99 18.12 39.08
CA GLU A 374 -14.39 17.84 37.69
C GLU A 374 -13.20 17.49 36.80
N ASP A 375 -12.10 18.23 36.93
CA ASP A 375 -10.87 17.93 36.16
C ASP A 375 -10.16 16.67 36.69
N GLN A 376 -10.35 16.32 37.95
CA GLN A 376 -9.79 15.11 38.55
C GLN A 376 -10.43 13.84 37.96
N GLU A 377 -11.77 13.82 37.82
CA GLU A 377 -12.49 12.73 37.14
C GLU A 377 -12.05 12.58 35.68
N LEU A 378 -11.89 13.69 34.95
CA LEU A 378 -11.38 13.67 33.59
C LEU A 378 -9.93 13.10 33.52
N LEU A 379 -9.05 13.52 34.42
CA LEU A 379 -7.67 13.03 34.46
C LEU A 379 -7.57 11.53 34.77
N GLU A 380 -8.44 11.02 35.64
CA GLU A 380 -8.51 9.58 35.93
C GLU A 380 -8.96 8.78 34.70
N GLU A 381 -9.98 9.27 33.99
CA GLU A 381 -10.45 8.62 32.76
C GLU A 381 -9.41 8.70 31.62
N LEU A 382 -8.70 9.82 31.50
CA LEU A 382 -7.59 9.97 30.53
C LEU A 382 -6.47 9.00 30.80
N GLU A 383 -6.04 8.82 32.04
CA GLU A 383 -4.98 7.88 32.42
C GLU A 383 -5.33 6.44 32.03
N VAL A 384 -6.57 6.00 32.32
CA VAL A 384 -7.04 4.66 31.91
C VAL A 384 -7.01 4.50 30.40
N ARG A 385 -7.46 5.50 29.64
CA ARG A 385 -7.47 5.45 28.19
C ARG A 385 -6.09 5.47 27.56
N VAL A 386 -5.17 6.24 28.14
CA VAL A 386 -3.76 6.24 27.73
C VAL A 386 -3.14 4.87 27.97
N GLY A 387 -3.39 4.23 29.12
CA GLY A 387 -2.92 2.88 29.39
C GLY A 387 -3.44 1.83 28.40
N ASN A 388 -4.71 1.95 27.99
CA ASN A 388 -5.29 1.06 26.98
C ASN A 388 -4.64 1.26 25.60
N ALA A 389 -4.44 2.51 25.19
CA ALA A 389 -3.78 2.84 23.93
C ALA A 389 -2.34 2.34 23.88
N SER A 390 -1.59 2.47 25.00
CA SER A 390 -0.21 1.98 25.09
C SER A 390 -0.12 0.46 24.96
N LYS A 391 -1.04 -0.27 25.58
CA LYS A 391 -1.12 -1.74 25.44
C LYS A 391 -1.45 -2.15 24.02
N GLU A 392 -2.40 -1.46 23.36
CA GLU A 392 -2.78 -1.74 21.97
C GLU A 392 -1.62 -1.47 21.00
N ALA A 393 -0.92 -0.35 21.18
CA ALA A 393 0.25 -0.03 20.37
C ALA A 393 1.38 -1.05 20.54
N GLY A 394 1.61 -1.55 21.77
CA GLY A 394 2.57 -2.61 22.05
C GLY A 394 2.26 -3.91 21.30
N LYS A 395 1.00 -4.37 21.33
CA LYS A 395 0.56 -5.56 20.57
C LYS A 395 0.80 -5.40 19.07
N ARG A 396 0.56 -4.21 18.51
CA ARG A 396 0.80 -3.96 17.08
C ARG A 396 2.28 -3.96 16.73
N LEU A 397 3.14 -3.43 17.61
CA LEU A 397 4.59 -3.49 17.41
C LEU A 397 5.09 -4.94 17.39
N GLU A 398 4.54 -5.81 18.22
CA GLU A 398 4.82 -7.26 18.19
C GLU A 398 4.39 -7.88 16.85
N SER A 399 3.25 -7.45 16.29
CA SER A 399 2.77 -7.95 14.99
C SER A 399 3.67 -7.55 13.81
N PHE A 400 4.51 -6.52 13.95
CA PHE A 400 5.50 -6.11 12.96
C PHE A 400 6.91 -6.71 13.23
N ALA A 401 7.09 -7.49 14.27
CA ALA A 401 8.36 -8.12 14.62
C ALA A 401 8.59 -9.43 13.89
#